data_db8a37cdde356be8585cbc512a091ea8
#
_entry.id   db8a37cdde356be8585cbc512a091ea8
#
_cell.length_a   1.000
_cell.length_b   1.000
_cell.length_c   1.000
_cell.angle_alpha   90.00
_cell.angle_beta   90.00
_cell.angle_gamma   90.00
#
_symmetry.space_group_name_H-M   'P 1'
#
loop_
_entity.id
_entity.type
_entity.pdbx_description
1 polymer ?
#
loop_
_entity_poly.entity_id
_entity_poly.type
_entity_poly.pdbx_seq_one_letter_code
_entity_poly.pdbx_strand_id
1 'polypeptide(L)'
;PVERALKILRFSSMPGTSRHHWGTDIDLNSLNNAFFEAGAGKKIYAWLTAHAAEYGFCQPYTEKGPARPDGYNEERWHWSYLPVARPLTELAKTRLRNEMIRGFQGAGTAEQIDVVQKYVLGVNPACK
;
A
#
# COMPACT_ATOMS: atom_id res chain seq x y z
N PRO A 1 16.88 15.48 -2.91
CA PRO A 1 15.62 15.03 -3.57
C PRO A 1 15.12 13.69 -3.05
N VAL A 2 15.97 12.66 -3.02
CA VAL A 2 15.61 11.30 -2.57
C VAL A 2 15.11 11.28 -1.13
N GLU A 3 15.80 11.90 -0.18
CA GLU A 3 15.36 11.96 1.23
C GLU A 3 13.99 12.59 1.39
N ARG A 4 13.69 13.63 0.62
CA ARG A 4 12.38 14.27 0.62
C ARG A 4 11.31 13.32 0.08
N ALA A 5 11.59 12.64 -1.03
CA ALA A 5 10.71 11.64 -1.59
C ALA A 5 10.43 10.50 -0.61
N LEU A 6 11.45 9.99 0.08
CA LEU A 6 11.30 8.95 1.10
C LEU A 6 10.44 9.39 2.30
N LYS A 7 10.52 10.67 2.69
CA LYS A 7 9.63 11.21 3.75
C LYS A 7 8.16 11.21 3.31
N ILE A 8 7.90 11.58 2.07
CA ILE A 8 6.54 11.59 1.49
C ILE A 8 6.04 10.15 1.35
N LEU A 9 6.87 9.25 0.86
CA LEU A 9 6.56 7.84 0.65
C LEU A 9 6.32 7.02 1.95
N ARG A 10 6.33 7.66 3.12
CA ARG A 10 5.88 6.97 4.33
C ARG A 10 4.43 6.53 4.23
N PHE A 11 3.57 7.39 3.67
CA PHE A 11 2.12 7.18 3.57
C PHE A 11 1.52 7.61 2.23
N SER A 12 2.27 8.33 1.39
CA SER A 12 1.76 8.90 0.14
C SER A 12 2.48 8.34 -1.07
N SER A 13 1.74 7.86 -2.04
CA SER A 13 2.26 7.32 -3.29
C SER A 13 2.76 8.42 -4.23
N MET A 14 3.73 8.12 -5.07
CA MET A 14 4.01 8.94 -6.24
C MET A 14 2.82 8.93 -7.20
N PRO A 15 2.56 10.04 -7.91
CA PRO A 15 1.48 10.09 -8.90
C PRO A 15 1.52 8.88 -9.86
N GLY A 16 0.37 8.25 -10.04
CA GLY A 16 0.22 7.08 -10.91
C GLY A 16 0.60 5.73 -10.28
N THR A 17 1.09 5.70 -9.03
CA THR A 17 1.58 4.46 -8.39
C THR A 17 0.70 3.96 -7.24
N SER A 18 -0.36 4.67 -6.90
CA SER A 18 -1.26 4.28 -5.83
C SER A 18 -2.17 3.12 -6.23
N ARG A 19 -2.33 2.13 -5.35
CA ARG A 19 -3.30 1.05 -5.53
C ARG A 19 -4.74 1.55 -5.53
N HIS A 20 -5.03 2.70 -4.92
CA HIS A 20 -6.35 3.35 -5.02
C HIS A 20 -6.75 3.67 -6.47
N HIS A 21 -5.79 3.92 -7.36
CA HIS A 21 -6.06 4.14 -8.78
C HIS A 21 -6.63 2.91 -9.49
N TRP A 22 -6.44 1.72 -8.93
CA TRP A 22 -7.00 0.49 -9.48
C TRP A 22 -8.48 0.31 -9.17
N GLY A 23 -9.03 1.12 -8.26
CA GLY A 23 -10.40 0.97 -7.78
C GLY A 23 -10.64 -0.25 -6.90
N THR A 24 -9.58 -0.85 -6.37
CA THR A 24 -9.62 -2.09 -5.57
C THR A 24 -9.41 -1.87 -4.09
N ASP A 25 -8.92 -0.70 -3.71
CA ASP A 25 -8.47 -0.41 -2.36
C ASP A 25 -9.35 0.68 -1.73
N ILE A 26 -9.69 0.49 -0.46
CA ILE A 26 -10.52 1.40 0.32
C ILE A 26 -9.84 1.79 1.63
N ASP A 27 -10.13 2.98 2.10
CA ASP A 27 -9.73 3.47 3.42
C ASP A 27 -10.95 3.51 4.34
N LEU A 28 -10.83 2.96 5.53
CA LEU A 28 -11.91 2.83 6.50
C LEU A 28 -11.69 3.72 7.72
N ASN A 29 -12.73 4.44 8.11
CA ASN A 29 -12.88 5.20 9.36
C ASN A 29 -11.89 6.36 9.56
N SER A 30 -10.60 6.10 9.71
CA SER A 30 -9.59 7.10 10.06
C SER A 30 -8.26 6.81 9.40
N LEU A 31 -7.56 7.82 8.90
CA LEU A 31 -6.20 7.73 8.36
C LEU A 31 -5.13 7.87 9.47
N ASN A 32 -5.45 7.40 10.67
CA ASN A 32 -4.53 7.41 11.80
C ASN A 32 -4.61 6.07 12.54
N ASN A 33 -3.48 5.38 12.64
CA ASN A 33 -3.39 4.08 13.33
C ASN A 33 -3.84 4.14 14.79
N ALA A 34 -3.65 5.28 15.47
CA ALA A 34 -4.08 5.46 16.85
C ALA A 34 -5.60 5.26 17.05
N PHE A 35 -6.42 5.57 16.02
CA PHE A 35 -7.85 5.29 16.06
C PHE A 35 -8.15 3.80 16.27
N PHE A 36 -7.31 2.93 15.73
CA PHE A 36 -7.48 1.47 15.79
C PHE A 36 -6.85 0.82 17.03
N GLU A 37 -6.28 1.62 17.95
CA GLU A 37 -5.64 1.11 19.17
C GLU A 37 -6.60 1.02 20.35
N ALA A 38 -7.72 1.76 20.34
CA ALA A 38 -8.67 1.82 21.44
C ALA A 38 -10.11 1.91 20.96
N GLY A 39 -11.06 1.71 21.87
CA GLY A 39 -12.48 1.92 21.65
C GLY A 39 -13.07 1.17 20.47
N ALA A 40 -13.93 1.83 19.71
CA ALA A 40 -14.61 1.27 18.55
C ALA A 40 -13.63 0.89 17.43
N GLY A 41 -12.60 1.70 17.20
CA GLY A 41 -11.57 1.45 16.19
C GLY A 41 -10.82 0.14 16.43
N LYS A 42 -10.48 -0.16 17.68
CA LYS A 42 -9.84 -1.43 18.06
C LYS A 42 -10.74 -2.64 17.74
N LYS A 43 -12.03 -2.51 18.02
CA LYS A 43 -13.01 -3.59 17.72
C LYS A 43 -13.15 -3.79 16.21
N ILE A 44 -13.23 -2.71 15.44
CA ILE A 44 -13.31 -2.74 13.98
C ILE A 44 -12.06 -3.42 13.40
N TYR A 45 -10.87 -3.02 13.84
CA TYR A 45 -9.62 -3.59 13.32
C TYR A 45 -9.46 -5.06 13.69
N ALA A 46 -9.83 -5.45 14.91
CA ALA A 46 -9.83 -6.85 15.34
C ALA A 46 -10.77 -7.70 14.48
N TRP A 47 -11.96 -7.19 14.16
CA TRP A 47 -12.91 -7.87 13.28
C TRP A 47 -12.38 -8.00 11.86
N LEU A 48 -11.85 -6.92 11.30
CA LEU A 48 -11.25 -6.94 9.96
C LEU A 48 -10.08 -7.92 9.87
N THR A 49 -9.19 -7.94 10.87
CA THR A 49 -8.06 -8.86 10.90
C THR A 49 -8.51 -10.32 10.93
N ALA A 50 -9.62 -10.62 11.61
CA ALA A 50 -10.15 -11.97 11.72
C ALA A 50 -10.97 -12.42 10.51
N HIS A 51 -11.70 -11.49 9.86
CA HIS A 51 -12.76 -11.84 8.92
C HIS A 51 -12.62 -11.25 7.52
N ALA A 52 -11.82 -10.21 7.31
CA ALA A 52 -11.77 -9.53 6.01
C ALA A 52 -11.44 -10.47 4.84
N ALA A 53 -10.61 -11.49 5.09
CA ALA A 53 -10.25 -12.48 4.08
C ALA A 53 -11.44 -13.30 3.58
N GLU A 54 -12.44 -13.55 4.43
CA GLU A 54 -13.68 -14.26 4.06
C GLU A 54 -14.48 -13.49 3.00
N TYR A 55 -14.30 -12.17 2.96
CA TYR A 55 -14.93 -11.25 2.00
C TYR A 55 -14.00 -10.84 0.85
N GLY A 56 -12.83 -11.46 0.75
CA GLY A 56 -11.85 -11.18 -0.31
C GLY A 56 -10.96 -9.98 -0.04
N PHE A 57 -10.95 -9.43 1.17
CA PHE A 57 -10.11 -8.28 1.51
C PHE A 57 -8.85 -8.67 2.27
N CYS A 58 -7.79 -7.90 2.03
CA CYS A 58 -6.48 -8.06 2.64
C CYS A 58 -5.91 -6.68 3.00
N GLN A 59 -5.21 -6.58 4.12
CA GLN A 59 -4.46 -5.38 4.49
C GLN A 59 -3.09 -5.39 3.78
N PRO A 60 -2.85 -4.54 2.77
CA PRO A 60 -1.59 -4.56 2.03
C PRO A 60 -0.42 -3.98 2.82
N TYR A 61 -0.67 -3.00 3.68
CA TYR A 61 0.37 -2.30 4.44
C TYR A 61 0.26 -2.64 5.93
N THR A 62 0.70 -3.84 6.25
CA THR A 62 0.90 -4.32 7.62
C THR A 62 2.14 -3.67 8.25
N GLU A 63 2.40 -3.91 9.52
CA GLU A 63 3.66 -3.51 10.15
C GLU A 63 4.86 -4.06 9.36
N LYS A 64 5.92 -3.25 9.21
CA LYS A 64 7.14 -3.67 8.54
C LYS A 64 7.90 -4.71 9.37
N GLY A 65 8.42 -5.70 8.69
CA GLY A 65 9.18 -6.79 9.29
C GLY A 65 9.80 -7.67 8.22
N PRO A 66 10.32 -8.85 8.57
CA PRO A 66 11.00 -9.73 7.62
C PRO A 66 10.15 -10.12 6.41
N ALA A 67 8.83 -10.28 6.59
CA ALA A 67 7.91 -10.63 5.50
C ALA A 67 7.55 -9.44 4.60
N ARG A 68 7.65 -8.21 5.11
CA ARG A 68 7.41 -6.97 4.38
C ARG A 68 8.41 -5.89 4.83
N PRO A 69 9.66 -5.93 4.34
CA PRO A 69 10.70 -4.99 4.76
C PRO A 69 10.54 -3.60 4.15
N ASP A 70 9.92 -3.50 2.99
CA ASP A 70 9.80 -2.28 2.19
C ASP A 70 8.36 -1.75 2.12
N GLY A 71 8.18 -0.64 1.41
CA GLY A 71 6.88 -0.03 1.13
C GLY A 71 6.46 1.02 2.14
N TYR A 72 5.18 1.39 2.06
CA TYR A 72 4.56 2.37 2.97
C TYR A 72 4.59 1.88 4.41
N ASN A 73 4.48 2.80 5.36
CA ASN A 73 4.30 2.45 6.77
C ASN A 73 2.99 1.68 6.97
N GLU A 74 2.79 1.11 8.15
CA GLU A 74 1.54 0.43 8.50
C GLU A 74 0.33 1.35 8.32
N GLU A 75 -0.69 0.83 7.64
CA GLU A 75 -1.97 1.50 7.41
C GLU A 75 -3.11 0.55 7.79
N ARG A 76 -3.61 0.67 9.02
CA ARG A 76 -4.69 -0.19 9.54
C ARG A 76 -6.04 0.11 8.91
N TRP A 77 -6.17 1.26 8.27
CA TRP A 77 -7.37 1.70 7.54
C TRP A 77 -7.46 1.15 6.13
N HIS A 78 -6.34 0.72 5.52
CA HIS A 78 -6.23 0.43 4.09
C HIS A 78 -6.46 -1.05 3.81
N TRP A 79 -7.48 -1.34 2.99
CA TRP A 79 -7.89 -2.69 2.65
C TRP A 79 -8.05 -2.86 1.15
N SER A 80 -7.54 -3.96 0.61
CA SER A 80 -7.49 -4.26 -0.83
C SER A 80 -8.38 -5.44 -1.16
N TYR A 81 -9.25 -5.29 -2.18
CA TYR A 81 -10.12 -6.36 -2.66
C TYR A 81 -9.36 -7.27 -3.63
N LEU A 82 -8.96 -8.42 -3.16
CA LEU A 82 -8.02 -9.33 -3.83
C LEU A 82 -8.52 -9.92 -5.16
N PRO A 83 -9.83 -10.26 -5.33
CA PRO A 83 -10.27 -10.85 -6.60
C PRO A 83 -9.95 -9.98 -7.83
N VAL A 84 -9.88 -8.66 -7.64
CA VAL A 84 -9.51 -7.71 -8.70
C VAL A 84 -8.07 -7.20 -8.54
N ALA A 85 -7.60 -7.01 -7.31
CA ALA A 85 -6.26 -6.46 -7.05
C ALA A 85 -5.12 -7.42 -7.42
N ARG A 86 -5.29 -8.74 -7.24
CA ARG A 86 -4.25 -9.72 -7.60
C ARG A 86 -3.88 -9.70 -9.07
N PRO A 87 -4.82 -9.80 -10.03
CA PRO A 87 -4.48 -9.68 -11.45
C PRO A 87 -3.77 -8.36 -11.79
N LEU A 88 -4.17 -7.26 -11.16
CA LEU A 88 -3.52 -5.96 -11.35
C LEU A 88 -2.12 -5.91 -10.72
N THR A 89 -1.90 -6.57 -9.60
CA THR A 89 -0.58 -6.72 -8.99
C THR A 89 0.36 -7.50 -9.92
N GLU A 90 -0.10 -8.60 -10.51
CA GLU A 90 0.68 -9.36 -11.49
C GLU A 90 0.95 -8.56 -12.77
N LEU A 91 -0.03 -7.79 -13.22
CA LEU A 91 0.17 -6.88 -14.35
C LEU A 91 1.21 -5.80 -14.02
N ALA A 92 1.15 -5.20 -12.84
CA ALA A 92 2.15 -4.22 -12.39
C ALA A 92 3.55 -4.84 -12.34
N LYS A 93 3.69 -6.04 -11.79
CA LYS A 93 4.95 -6.78 -11.72
C LYS A 93 5.58 -7.01 -13.10
N THR A 94 4.77 -7.31 -14.09
CA THR A 94 5.24 -7.63 -15.45
C THR A 94 5.41 -6.41 -16.35
N ARG A 95 4.63 -5.35 -16.15
CA ARG A 95 4.53 -4.21 -17.06
C ARG A 95 5.00 -2.89 -16.50
N LEU A 96 4.80 -2.64 -15.20
CA LEU A 96 5.16 -1.35 -14.62
C LEU A 96 6.68 -1.24 -14.45
N ARG A 97 7.25 -0.07 -14.79
CA ARG A 97 8.67 0.24 -14.70
C ARG A 97 8.85 1.61 -14.05
N ASN A 98 9.95 1.80 -13.33
CA ASN A 98 10.24 3.07 -12.65
C ASN A 98 10.33 4.25 -13.63
N GLU A 99 10.87 4.05 -14.82
CA GLU A 99 10.97 5.09 -15.84
C GLU A 99 9.61 5.56 -16.41
N MET A 100 8.54 4.83 -16.14
CA MET A 100 7.17 5.26 -16.48
C MET A 100 6.62 6.29 -15.49
N ILE A 101 7.22 6.40 -14.30
CA ILE A 101 6.84 7.36 -13.26
C ILE A 101 7.48 8.69 -13.61
N ARG A 102 6.70 9.59 -14.22
CA ARG A 102 7.20 10.86 -14.78
C ARG A 102 6.10 11.92 -14.83
N GLY A 103 6.48 13.15 -15.19
CA GLY A 103 5.52 14.24 -15.38
C GLY A 103 5.24 15.09 -14.14
N PHE A 104 6.02 14.93 -13.06
CA PHE A 104 5.91 15.76 -11.84
C PHE A 104 7.30 16.03 -11.23
N GLN A 105 7.36 17.02 -10.36
CA GLN A 105 8.61 17.37 -9.67
C GLN A 105 9.03 16.25 -8.71
N GLY A 106 10.24 15.73 -8.88
CA GLY A 106 10.76 14.62 -8.08
C GLY A 106 10.61 13.25 -8.72
N ALA A 107 9.92 13.13 -9.85
CA ALA A 107 9.72 11.86 -10.57
C ALA A 107 11.05 11.11 -10.83
N GLY A 108 12.13 11.82 -11.13
CA GLY A 108 13.46 11.20 -11.35
C GLY A 108 14.03 10.46 -10.15
N THR A 109 13.44 10.58 -8.95
CA THR A 109 13.86 9.78 -7.79
C THR A 109 13.26 8.37 -7.80
N ALA A 110 12.29 8.09 -8.66
CA ALA A 110 11.59 6.80 -8.70
C ALA A 110 12.54 5.63 -8.99
N GLU A 111 13.44 5.80 -9.94
CA GLU A 111 14.45 4.79 -10.29
C GLU A 111 15.46 4.58 -9.15
N GLN A 112 15.93 5.68 -8.54
CA GLN A 112 16.90 5.62 -7.44
C GLN A 112 16.35 4.93 -6.21
N ILE A 113 15.05 5.10 -5.95
CA ILE A 113 14.33 4.50 -4.81
C ILE A 113 13.87 3.08 -5.12
N ASP A 114 13.70 2.75 -6.40
CA ASP A 114 13.03 1.55 -6.91
C ASP A 114 11.56 1.47 -6.44
N VAL A 115 10.82 2.52 -6.79
CA VAL A 115 9.44 2.72 -6.31
C VAL A 115 8.52 1.57 -6.70
N VAL A 116 8.66 1.03 -7.90
CA VAL A 116 7.80 -0.09 -8.34
C VAL A 116 8.00 -1.30 -7.44
N GLN A 117 9.23 -1.75 -7.28
CA GLN A 117 9.52 -2.96 -6.50
C GLN A 117 9.26 -2.76 -5.01
N LYS A 118 9.71 -1.63 -4.46
CA LYS A 118 9.66 -1.40 -3.01
C LYS A 118 8.31 -0.89 -2.51
N TYR A 119 7.56 -0.16 -3.33
CA TYR A 119 6.31 0.45 -2.88
C TYR A 119 5.08 -0.15 -3.55
N VAL A 120 5.02 -0.21 -4.89
CA VAL A 120 3.86 -0.79 -5.57
C VAL A 120 3.71 -2.28 -5.27
N LEU A 121 4.82 -3.00 -5.27
CA LEU A 121 4.90 -4.44 -4.99
C LEU A 121 5.30 -4.78 -3.55
N GLY A 122 5.68 -3.77 -2.76
CA GLY A 122 6.08 -3.88 -1.36
C GLY A 122 4.89 -4.02 -0.40
N VAL A 123 4.04 -5.01 -0.66
CA VAL A 123 2.82 -5.28 0.10
C VAL A 123 2.93 -6.58 0.89
N ASN A 124 2.03 -6.75 1.86
CA ASN A 124 1.85 -7.99 2.59
C ASN A 124 1.79 -9.18 1.61
N PRO A 125 2.62 -10.22 1.79
CA PRO A 125 2.62 -11.40 0.92
C PRO A 125 1.25 -12.05 0.74
N ALA A 126 0.39 -12.01 1.75
CA ALA A 126 -0.98 -12.52 1.67
C ALA A 126 -1.86 -11.75 0.66
N CYS A 127 -1.46 -10.54 0.29
CA CYS A 127 -2.17 -9.69 -0.67
C CYS A 127 -1.67 -9.83 -2.13
N LYS A 128 -0.66 -10.65 -2.34
CA LYS A 128 -0.07 -10.88 -3.68
C LYS A 128 -0.79 -11.99 -4.45
#